data_1daddeea89dd674717b16bf21c52219c
#
_entry.id   1daddeea89dd674717b16bf21c52219c
#
_cell.length_a   1.000
_cell.length_b   1.000
_cell.length_c   1.000
_cell.angle_alpha   90.00
_cell.angle_beta   90.00
_cell.angle_gamma   90.00
#
_symmetry.space_group_name_H-M   'P 1'
#
loop_
_entity.id
_entity.type
_entity.pdbx_description
1 polymer ?
#
loop_
_entity_poly.entity_id
_entity_poly.type
_entity_poly.pdbx_seq_one_letter_code
_entity_poly.pdbx_strand_id
1 'polypeptide(L)'
;MKRFLLNNGSEYSYEQLLASLNESDKYYLLYKQLDLYLFFVNLIKALANNAPLVLLDADLNETEIDGVNVAEINVPTKIVSTTFVNMEAVVEAVKTPTSEITIFTSGTTGQPKKVVHCVQTLMRAVRFGEKYINQVWAYAYNPTHMAGLQVFFQAFMNLNFLVNVFNKSRTEVYALIETNRVTHMSATPTFYRLLLPFEKVYQTVQRVTLGGEKSDKKLYESIGMIFPNAKINNVYASTEAGTLFAAKGDSFQIPAAIRDKFLIQEEELLIHKSLLGQSDSFKFDGDYYHSGDLIEWVNEANGLFRFRSRKNELINVGGYKVNPGETEKVILEIEGVQQALVYGKANSILGNVLCAEVQLVEGSTLTELEIRNYLKEQLQDFKIPRRIKFVDSFSLTRTGKIKRS
;
A
#
# COMPACT_ATOMS: atom_id res chain seq x y z
N MET A 1 22.38 16.25 -16.04
CA MET A 1 21.89 16.20 -14.65
C MET A 1 21.11 14.92 -14.42
N LYS A 2 21.33 14.24 -13.30
CA LYS A 2 20.61 13.01 -12.98
C LYS A 2 19.22 13.34 -12.44
N ARG A 3 18.15 12.79 -13.05
CA ARG A 3 16.75 13.06 -12.68
C ARG A 3 16.43 12.41 -11.35
N PHE A 4 15.75 13.16 -10.46
CA PHE A 4 15.27 12.67 -9.17
C PHE A 4 13.76 12.43 -9.16
N LEU A 5 12.98 13.47 -9.48
CA LEU A 5 11.52 13.43 -9.36
C LEU A 5 10.86 14.23 -10.48
N LEU A 6 9.80 13.66 -11.09
CA LEU A 6 8.81 14.39 -11.86
C LEU A 6 7.53 14.51 -11.02
N ASN A 7 7.14 15.74 -10.68
CA ASN A 7 5.96 16.02 -9.87
C ASN A 7 5.10 17.12 -10.51
N ASN A 8 3.87 16.81 -10.90
CA ASN A 8 2.92 17.78 -11.48
C ASN A 8 3.48 18.64 -12.63
N GLY A 9 4.23 18.01 -13.52
CA GLY A 9 4.87 18.68 -14.67
C GLY A 9 6.23 19.34 -14.38
N SER A 10 6.62 19.46 -13.11
CA SER A 10 7.94 19.97 -12.71
C SER A 10 8.93 18.83 -12.54
N GLU A 11 10.11 18.95 -13.16
CA GLU A 11 11.18 17.98 -13.05
C GLU A 11 12.29 18.52 -12.13
N TYR A 12 12.73 17.69 -11.19
CA TYR A 12 13.77 17.99 -10.23
C TYR A 12 14.95 17.02 -10.41
N SER A 13 16.16 17.56 -10.38
CA SER A 13 17.38 16.75 -10.43
C SER A 13 17.92 16.44 -9.04
N TYR A 14 18.86 15.48 -8.97
CA TYR A 14 19.59 15.19 -7.71
C TYR A 14 20.50 16.34 -7.30
N GLU A 15 21.00 17.16 -8.22
CA GLU A 15 21.78 18.36 -7.93
C GLU A 15 20.91 19.44 -7.26
N GLN A 16 19.67 19.63 -7.75
CA GLN A 16 18.71 20.54 -7.12
C GLN A 16 18.32 20.03 -5.72
N LEU A 17 18.10 18.71 -5.56
CA LEU A 17 17.86 18.11 -4.27
C LEU A 17 18.99 18.37 -3.29
N LEU A 18 20.25 18.16 -3.71
CA LEU A 18 21.43 18.41 -2.87
C LEU A 18 21.50 19.88 -2.44
N ALA A 19 21.23 20.81 -3.36
CA ALA A 19 21.19 22.25 -3.05
C ALA A 19 20.11 22.55 -1.98
N SER A 20 18.88 22.00 -2.15
CA SER A 20 17.78 22.19 -1.18
C SER A 20 18.09 21.60 0.20
N LEU A 21 18.80 20.46 0.25
CA LEU A 21 19.24 19.86 1.51
C LEU A 21 20.23 20.74 2.29
N ASN A 22 21.12 21.43 1.55
CA ASN A 22 22.17 22.29 2.11
C ASN A 22 21.74 23.74 2.36
N GLU A 23 20.55 24.15 1.87
CA GLU A 23 20.10 25.56 1.89
C GLU A 23 19.86 26.10 3.31
N SER A 24 19.42 25.26 4.25
CA SER A 24 19.10 25.70 5.62
C SER A 24 19.34 24.60 6.66
N ASP A 25 19.53 25.02 7.93
CA ASP A 25 19.61 24.17 9.11
C ASP A 25 18.23 23.84 9.72
N LYS A 26 17.14 24.06 8.98
CA LYS A 26 15.78 23.85 9.44
C LYS A 26 15.12 22.66 8.78
N TYR A 27 14.33 21.93 9.54
CA TYR A 27 13.40 20.90 9.09
C TYR A 27 12.07 21.03 9.83
N TYR A 28 11.08 20.24 9.47
CA TYR A 28 9.77 20.21 10.11
C TYR A 28 9.55 18.85 10.78
N LEU A 29 9.44 18.85 12.11
CA LEU A 29 9.23 17.64 12.90
C LEU A 29 7.82 17.05 12.63
N LEU A 30 6.77 17.86 12.79
CA LEU A 30 5.39 17.51 12.41
C LEU A 30 5.15 18.05 11.01
N TYR A 31 5.11 17.17 10.02
CA TYR A 31 5.12 17.60 8.64
C TYR A 31 3.88 17.17 7.88
N LYS A 32 3.14 18.17 7.37
CA LYS A 32 1.95 18.04 6.54
C LYS A 32 2.19 18.80 5.22
N GLN A 33 2.38 18.10 4.11
CA GLN A 33 2.77 18.71 2.84
C GLN A 33 2.16 17.99 1.65
N LEU A 34 1.55 18.76 0.73
CA LEU A 34 0.97 18.29 -0.54
C LEU A 34 2.02 18.13 -1.64
N ASP A 35 3.02 19.03 -1.68
CA ASP A 35 4.07 18.96 -2.69
C ASP A 35 5.05 17.84 -2.38
N LEU A 36 5.15 16.89 -3.28
CA LEU A 36 5.94 15.68 -3.10
C LEU A 36 7.45 15.97 -3.06
N TYR A 37 7.93 16.98 -3.79
CA TYR A 37 9.34 17.36 -3.75
C TYR A 37 9.73 17.94 -2.39
N LEU A 38 8.94 18.90 -1.89
CA LEU A 38 9.16 19.48 -0.56
C LEU A 38 9.03 18.42 0.54
N PHE A 39 8.08 17.49 0.39
CA PHE A 39 7.94 16.35 1.29
C PHE A 39 9.23 15.53 1.36
N PHE A 40 9.79 15.15 0.21
CA PHE A 40 11.04 14.37 0.16
C PHE A 40 12.26 15.17 0.64
N VAL A 41 12.34 16.45 0.37
CA VAL A 41 13.40 17.31 0.91
C VAL A 41 13.41 17.25 2.45
N ASN A 42 12.25 17.45 3.08
CA ASN A 42 12.17 17.40 4.54
C ASN A 42 12.45 15.99 5.11
N LEU A 43 11.90 14.95 4.49
CA LEU A 43 12.16 13.56 4.87
C LEU A 43 13.65 13.24 4.83
N ILE A 44 14.33 13.51 3.72
CA ILE A 44 15.75 13.22 3.54
C ILE A 44 16.58 14.05 4.51
N LYS A 45 16.26 15.34 4.67
CA LYS A 45 16.98 16.24 5.59
C LYS A 45 16.91 15.73 7.04
N ALA A 46 15.71 15.35 7.50
CA ALA A 46 15.53 14.78 8.83
C ALA A 46 16.36 13.52 9.02
N LEU A 47 16.27 12.57 8.09
CA LEU A 47 16.95 11.28 8.17
C LEU A 47 18.47 11.42 8.07
N ALA A 48 18.98 12.19 7.11
CA ALA A 48 20.41 12.38 6.91
C ALA A 48 21.10 13.10 8.09
N ASN A 49 20.33 13.78 8.95
CA ASN A 49 20.80 14.44 10.15
C ASN A 49 20.31 13.75 11.45
N ASN A 50 19.84 12.52 11.34
CA ASN A 50 19.39 11.70 12.47
C ASN A 50 18.32 12.39 13.35
N ALA A 51 17.39 13.13 12.72
CA ALA A 51 16.30 13.83 13.40
C ALA A 51 15.00 13.04 13.31
N PRO A 52 14.14 13.03 14.34
CA PRO A 52 12.85 12.37 14.31
C PRO A 52 11.86 13.07 13.36
N LEU A 53 10.86 12.34 12.88
CA LEU A 53 9.88 12.87 11.96
C LEU A 53 8.50 12.26 12.20
N VAL A 54 7.45 13.11 12.18
CA VAL A 54 6.05 12.73 12.25
C VAL A 54 5.40 13.12 10.94
N LEU A 55 4.97 12.13 10.15
CA LEU A 55 4.38 12.33 8.84
C LEU A 55 2.86 12.38 8.93
N LEU A 56 2.28 13.48 8.51
CA LEU A 56 0.84 13.73 8.50
C LEU A 56 0.33 13.76 7.07
N ASP A 57 -0.77 13.06 6.81
CA ASP A 57 -1.43 13.13 5.52
C ASP A 57 -1.85 14.57 5.21
N ALA A 58 -1.62 14.99 3.98
CA ALA A 58 -1.89 16.36 3.56
C ALA A 58 -3.38 16.73 3.61
N ASP A 59 -4.27 15.75 3.45
CA ASP A 59 -5.73 15.88 3.52
C ASP A 59 -6.32 15.55 4.91
N LEU A 60 -5.46 15.24 5.89
CA LEU A 60 -5.89 14.90 7.23
C LEU A 60 -6.50 16.11 7.93
N ASN A 61 -7.69 15.93 8.54
CA ASN A 61 -8.22 16.92 9.45
C ASN A 61 -7.46 16.82 10.79
N GLU A 62 -7.00 17.96 11.28
CA GLU A 62 -6.16 18.04 12.47
C GLU A 62 -6.82 17.48 13.74
N THR A 63 -8.16 17.49 13.78
CA THR A 63 -8.95 16.89 14.87
C THR A 63 -9.05 15.38 14.84
N GLU A 64 -8.57 14.74 13.77
CA GLU A 64 -8.62 13.27 13.61
C GLU A 64 -7.48 12.53 14.33
N ILE A 65 -6.46 13.26 14.82
CA ILE A 65 -5.29 12.63 15.46
C ILE A 65 -5.19 13.05 16.91
N ASP A 66 -5.34 12.10 17.81
CA ASP A 66 -5.08 12.34 19.23
C ASP A 66 -3.58 12.52 19.49
N GLY A 67 -3.25 13.48 20.36
CA GLY A 67 -1.87 13.70 20.84
C GLY A 67 -0.96 14.44 19.87
N VAL A 68 -1.47 14.98 18.76
CA VAL A 68 -0.73 15.90 17.88
C VAL A 68 -1.09 17.34 18.24
N ASN A 69 -0.07 18.13 18.58
CA ASN A 69 -0.26 19.57 18.81
C ASN A 69 -0.36 20.29 17.45
N VAL A 70 -1.55 20.68 17.09
CA VAL A 70 -1.86 21.35 15.82
C VAL A 70 -0.99 22.62 15.61
N ALA A 71 -0.68 23.36 16.67
CA ALA A 71 0.16 24.56 16.59
C ALA A 71 1.61 24.28 16.21
N GLU A 72 2.07 23.02 16.30
CA GLU A 72 3.43 22.61 15.94
C GLU A 72 3.53 22.05 14.50
N ILE A 73 2.41 21.87 13.81
CA ILE A 73 2.40 21.40 12.41
C ILE A 73 3.08 22.43 11.52
N ASN A 74 4.06 21.97 10.75
CA ASN A 74 4.87 22.79 9.84
C ASN A 74 5.61 23.95 10.52
N VAL A 75 5.91 23.82 11.81
CA VAL A 75 6.78 24.78 12.52
C VAL A 75 8.24 24.35 12.28
N PRO A 76 9.10 25.27 11.73
CA PRO A 76 10.49 24.92 11.44
C PRO A 76 11.28 24.72 12.74
N THR A 77 12.01 23.62 12.81
CA THR A 77 12.88 23.25 13.92
C THR A 77 14.33 23.25 13.44
N LYS A 78 15.25 23.77 14.28
CA LYS A 78 16.67 23.69 13.98
C LYS A 78 17.22 22.28 14.19
N ILE A 79 18.08 21.85 13.27
CA ILE A 79 18.91 20.65 13.41
C ILE A 79 20.39 21.02 13.32
N VAL A 80 21.24 20.17 13.90
CA VAL A 80 22.67 20.21 13.60
C VAL A 80 22.83 19.63 12.20
N SER A 81 22.89 20.52 11.20
CA SER A 81 22.90 20.06 9.81
C SER A 81 24.32 19.77 9.33
N THR A 82 24.45 18.65 8.62
CA THR A 82 25.66 18.32 7.87
C THR A 82 25.55 18.92 6.49
N THR A 83 26.58 19.63 6.02
CA THR A 83 26.67 20.03 4.62
C THR A 83 27.18 18.86 3.80
N PHE A 84 26.38 18.39 2.86
CA PHE A 84 26.71 17.26 2.01
C PHE A 84 27.42 17.70 0.73
N VAL A 85 28.50 17.03 0.38
CA VAL A 85 29.31 17.35 -0.81
C VAL A 85 28.74 16.73 -2.10
N ASN A 86 28.00 15.63 -1.97
CA ASN A 86 27.36 14.90 -3.06
C ASN A 86 26.20 14.05 -2.56
N MET A 87 25.42 13.46 -3.46
CA MET A 87 24.27 12.63 -3.13
C MET A 87 24.66 11.26 -2.54
N GLU A 88 25.83 10.74 -2.85
CA GLU A 88 26.34 9.50 -2.26
C GLU A 88 26.54 9.67 -0.75
N ALA A 89 27.07 10.81 -0.30
CA ALA A 89 27.18 11.14 1.13
C ALA A 89 25.81 11.26 1.80
N VAL A 90 24.80 11.81 1.13
CA VAL A 90 23.42 11.85 1.64
C VAL A 90 22.85 10.44 1.77
N VAL A 91 23.01 9.59 0.76
CA VAL A 91 22.55 8.20 0.77
C VAL A 91 23.20 7.41 1.93
N GLU A 92 24.51 7.57 2.13
CA GLU A 92 25.19 6.92 3.27
C GLU A 92 24.66 7.43 4.63
N ALA A 93 24.44 8.73 4.78
CA ALA A 93 23.87 9.30 6.00
C ALA A 93 22.44 8.77 6.27
N VAL A 94 21.64 8.52 5.25
CA VAL A 94 20.27 7.96 5.38
C VAL A 94 20.28 6.45 5.66
N LYS A 95 21.37 5.71 5.45
CA LYS A 95 21.43 4.26 5.74
C LYS A 95 21.52 3.93 7.23
N THR A 96 22.09 4.79 8.02
CA THR A 96 22.50 4.49 9.41
C THR A 96 21.77 5.25 10.52
N PRO A 97 20.73 6.06 10.28
CA PRO A 97 20.11 6.82 11.34
C PRO A 97 19.39 5.90 12.33
N THR A 98 19.43 6.30 13.58
CA THR A 98 18.61 5.75 14.66
C THR A 98 17.31 6.54 14.85
N SER A 99 17.08 7.57 14.01
CA SER A 99 15.92 8.43 14.07
C SER A 99 14.62 7.65 13.83
N GLU A 100 13.59 8.13 14.49
CA GLU A 100 12.26 7.55 14.44
C GLU A 100 11.40 8.29 13.41
N ILE A 101 10.65 7.52 12.64
CA ILE A 101 9.61 8.02 11.74
C ILE A 101 8.26 7.54 12.27
N THR A 102 7.42 8.49 12.64
CA THR A 102 6.03 8.22 13.01
C THR A 102 5.14 8.32 11.80
N ILE A 103 4.35 7.28 11.56
CA ILE A 103 3.29 7.23 10.55
C ILE A 103 1.97 6.85 11.20
N PHE A 104 0.86 7.21 10.53
CA PHE A 104 -0.47 6.91 11.02
C PHE A 104 -1.20 5.94 10.10
N THR A 105 -1.92 4.98 10.68
CA THR A 105 -2.76 4.05 9.93
C THR A 105 -4.21 4.49 9.98
N SER A 106 -4.97 4.23 8.92
CA SER A 106 -6.42 4.27 8.99
C SER A 106 -6.90 3.10 9.87
N GLY A 107 -7.08 3.34 11.17
CA GLY A 107 -7.62 2.32 12.07
C GLY A 107 -9.01 1.85 11.61
N THR A 108 -9.30 0.55 11.71
CA THR A 108 -10.64 -0.02 11.47
C THR A 108 -11.69 0.53 12.46
N THR A 109 -11.27 1.21 13.51
CA THR A 109 -12.09 1.82 14.56
C THR A 109 -12.32 3.33 14.35
N GLY A 110 -11.89 3.89 13.22
CA GLY A 110 -12.12 5.29 12.85
C GLY A 110 -10.98 6.26 13.23
N GLN A 111 -10.26 6.05 14.33
CA GLN A 111 -9.11 6.90 14.68
C GLN A 111 -7.79 6.34 14.12
N PRO A 112 -6.92 7.18 13.53
CA PRO A 112 -5.62 6.78 13.03
C PRO A 112 -4.73 6.26 14.17
N LYS A 113 -4.11 5.09 13.98
CA LYS A 113 -3.19 4.51 14.95
C LYS A 113 -1.77 5.00 14.65
N LYS A 114 -1.10 5.47 15.68
CA LYS A 114 0.31 5.87 15.63
C LYS A 114 1.20 4.63 15.58
N VAL A 115 2.12 4.58 14.61
CA VAL A 115 3.18 3.55 14.53
C VAL A 115 4.53 4.25 14.32
N VAL A 116 5.47 3.96 15.20
CA VAL A 116 6.83 4.51 15.16
C VAL A 116 7.77 3.47 14.57
N HIS A 117 8.49 3.83 13.53
CA HIS A 117 9.47 2.99 12.84
C HIS A 117 10.87 3.59 12.91
N CYS A 118 11.87 2.72 13.01
CA CYS A 118 13.24 3.09 12.65
C CYS A 118 13.44 2.94 11.14
N VAL A 119 14.41 3.64 10.60
CA VAL A 119 14.72 3.60 9.15
C VAL A 119 15.04 2.18 8.67
N GLN A 120 15.69 1.36 9.50
CA GLN A 120 16.02 -0.03 9.18
C GLN A 120 14.77 -0.87 8.91
N THR A 121 13.67 -0.66 9.64
CA THR A 121 12.39 -1.34 9.39
C THR A 121 11.81 -0.94 8.03
N LEU A 122 11.85 0.36 7.71
CA LEU A 122 11.35 0.89 6.44
C LEU A 122 12.18 0.40 5.25
N MET A 123 13.50 0.26 5.44
CA MET A 123 14.45 -0.13 4.40
C MET A 123 14.69 -1.64 4.29
N ARG A 124 14.09 -2.47 5.15
CA ARG A 124 14.32 -3.93 5.20
C ARG A 124 14.24 -4.61 3.83
N ALA A 125 13.31 -4.18 2.99
CA ALA A 125 13.09 -4.75 1.66
C ALA A 125 13.91 -4.08 0.54
N VAL A 126 14.67 -3.02 0.83
CA VAL A 126 15.47 -2.29 -0.16
C VAL A 126 16.58 -3.19 -0.70
N ARG A 127 16.72 -3.19 -2.02
CA ARG A 127 17.72 -3.93 -2.75
C ARG A 127 18.74 -2.98 -3.35
N PHE A 128 20.01 -3.32 -3.24
CA PHE A 128 21.15 -2.56 -3.73
C PHE A 128 21.91 -3.33 -4.82
N GLY A 129 22.73 -2.61 -5.58
CA GLY A 129 23.64 -3.16 -6.59
C GLY A 129 23.32 -2.70 -8.01
N GLU A 130 24.18 -3.02 -8.96
CA GLU A 130 24.15 -2.53 -10.35
C GLU A 130 22.82 -2.76 -11.07
N LYS A 131 22.14 -3.87 -10.82
CA LYS A 131 20.83 -4.18 -11.42
C LYS A 131 19.68 -3.33 -10.90
N TYR A 132 19.89 -2.52 -9.87
CA TYR A 132 18.86 -1.68 -9.26
C TYR A 132 19.05 -0.19 -9.54
N ILE A 133 20.13 0.19 -10.21
CA ILE A 133 20.36 1.55 -10.71
C ILE A 133 19.68 1.77 -12.06
N ASN A 134 19.54 3.03 -12.47
CA ASN A 134 18.94 3.44 -13.75
C ASN A 134 17.50 2.96 -13.97
N GLN A 135 16.76 2.72 -12.86
CA GLN A 135 15.35 2.41 -12.90
C GLN A 135 14.51 3.69 -12.91
N VAL A 136 13.35 3.62 -13.57
CA VAL A 136 12.35 4.67 -13.55
C VAL A 136 11.12 4.12 -12.84
N TRP A 137 10.78 4.69 -11.68
CA TRP A 137 9.71 4.22 -10.81
C TRP A 137 8.46 5.09 -10.94
N ALA A 138 7.33 4.48 -11.28
CA ALA A 138 6.04 5.12 -11.05
C ALA A 138 5.73 5.12 -9.55
N TYR A 139 5.57 6.31 -8.98
CA TYR A 139 5.24 6.53 -7.57
C TYR A 139 3.72 6.69 -7.41
N ALA A 140 3.06 5.60 -6.97
CA ALA A 140 1.60 5.47 -6.99
C ALA A 140 0.96 5.44 -5.59
N TYR A 141 1.73 5.73 -4.54
CA TYR A 141 1.25 5.70 -3.16
C TYR A 141 1.27 7.08 -2.50
N ASN A 142 0.43 7.25 -1.47
CA ASN A 142 0.55 8.37 -0.56
C ASN A 142 1.94 8.32 0.13
N PRO A 143 2.71 9.44 0.14
CA PRO A 143 4.07 9.46 0.65
C PRO A 143 4.19 9.28 2.18
N THR A 144 3.12 9.52 2.93
CA THR A 144 3.11 9.36 4.39
C THR A 144 2.84 7.93 4.85
N HIS A 145 2.49 7.03 3.91
CA HIS A 145 2.20 5.63 4.23
C HIS A 145 3.40 4.70 4.00
N MET A 146 3.41 3.59 4.73
CA MET A 146 4.47 2.58 4.67
C MET A 146 4.86 2.19 3.24
N ALA A 147 3.88 1.90 2.38
CA ALA A 147 4.16 1.48 1.00
C ALA A 147 4.82 2.60 0.17
N GLY A 148 4.37 3.85 0.33
CA GLY A 148 4.99 5.01 -0.31
C GLY A 148 6.44 5.21 0.14
N LEU A 149 6.69 5.14 1.45
CA LEU A 149 8.04 5.23 2.00
C LEU A 149 8.96 4.11 1.47
N GLN A 150 8.46 2.87 1.39
CA GLN A 150 9.26 1.74 0.88
C GLN A 150 9.61 1.90 -0.61
N VAL A 151 8.69 2.40 -1.43
CA VAL A 151 8.99 2.72 -2.85
C VAL A 151 9.99 3.87 -2.94
N PHE A 152 9.80 4.92 -2.14
CA PHE A 152 10.74 6.02 -2.06
C PHE A 152 12.15 5.51 -1.70
N PHE A 153 12.31 4.74 -0.63
CA PHE A 153 13.62 4.22 -0.22
C PHE A 153 14.25 3.33 -1.30
N GLN A 154 13.47 2.44 -1.94
CA GLN A 154 14.01 1.61 -3.02
C GLN A 154 14.53 2.44 -4.18
N ALA A 155 13.85 3.51 -4.56
CA ALA A 155 14.28 4.39 -5.64
C ALA A 155 15.42 5.32 -5.20
N PHE A 156 15.27 6.03 -4.08
CA PHE A 156 16.22 7.02 -3.60
C PHE A 156 17.59 6.42 -3.27
N MET A 157 17.61 5.29 -2.57
CA MET A 157 18.84 4.63 -2.14
C MET A 157 19.68 4.08 -3.31
N ASN A 158 19.10 3.98 -4.50
CA ASN A 158 19.77 3.62 -5.75
C ASN A 158 19.87 4.81 -6.73
N LEU A 159 19.57 6.02 -6.26
CA LEU A 159 19.54 7.25 -7.05
C LEU A 159 18.74 7.11 -8.35
N ASN A 160 17.58 6.49 -8.28
CA ASN A 160 16.68 6.28 -9.40
C ASN A 160 15.72 7.47 -9.58
N PHE A 161 15.06 7.50 -10.72
CA PHE A 161 14.08 8.52 -11.05
C PHE A 161 12.67 8.12 -10.62
N LEU A 162 11.97 9.02 -9.92
CA LEU A 162 10.59 8.89 -9.50
C LEU A 162 9.67 9.72 -10.41
N VAL A 163 8.61 9.10 -10.90
CA VAL A 163 7.53 9.75 -11.67
C VAL A 163 6.26 9.68 -10.83
N ASN A 164 5.76 10.81 -10.34
CA ASN A 164 4.57 10.87 -9.53
C ASN A 164 3.31 10.57 -10.38
N VAL A 165 2.68 9.42 -10.08
CA VAL A 165 1.39 8.99 -10.67
C VAL A 165 0.29 8.88 -9.60
N PHE A 166 0.56 9.26 -8.36
CA PHE A 166 -0.42 9.24 -7.28
C PHE A 166 -1.53 10.27 -7.54
N ASN A 167 -2.78 9.85 -7.35
CA ASN A 167 -3.98 10.66 -7.61
C ASN A 167 -4.10 11.20 -9.04
N LYS A 168 -3.50 10.51 -10.03
CA LYS A 168 -3.64 10.83 -11.44
C LYS A 168 -4.74 9.99 -12.10
N SER A 169 -5.39 10.58 -13.11
CA SER A 169 -6.32 9.84 -13.96
C SER A 169 -5.62 8.75 -14.75
N ARG A 170 -6.37 7.74 -15.19
CA ARG A 170 -5.87 6.65 -16.05
C ARG A 170 -5.07 7.17 -17.26
N THR A 171 -5.61 8.15 -17.95
CA THR A 171 -4.97 8.75 -19.14
C THR A 171 -3.66 9.42 -18.79
N GLU A 172 -3.60 10.20 -17.70
CA GLU A 172 -2.35 10.82 -17.23
C GLU A 172 -1.31 9.76 -16.83
N VAL A 173 -1.72 8.69 -16.11
CA VAL A 173 -0.82 7.61 -15.72
C VAL A 173 -0.18 6.96 -16.94
N TYR A 174 -0.96 6.62 -17.97
CA TYR A 174 -0.45 6.02 -19.19
C TYR A 174 0.46 6.97 -19.97
N ALA A 175 0.12 8.24 -20.08
CA ALA A 175 0.99 9.25 -20.70
C ALA A 175 2.33 9.38 -19.97
N LEU A 176 2.32 9.38 -18.63
CA LEU A 176 3.54 9.46 -17.81
C LEU A 176 4.40 8.19 -17.93
N ILE A 177 3.79 7.00 -18.00
CA ILE A 177 4.51 5.72 -18.23
C ILE A 177 5.23 5.77 -19.59
N GLU A 178 4.52 6.17 -20.65
CA GLU A 178 5.05 6.21 -22.01
C GLU A 178 6.18 7.24 -22.16
N THR A 179 5.90 8.49 -21.77
CA THR A 179 6.83 9.63 -21.94
C THR A 179 8.11 9.44 -21.14
N ASN A 180 8.01 8.91 -19.92
CA ASN A 180 9.17 8.76 -19.03
C ASN A 180 9.80 7.37 -19.10
N ARG A 181 9.28 6.46 -19.95
CA ARG A 181 9.76 5.08 -20.10
C ARG A 181 9.86 4.35 -18.75
N VAL A 182 8.79 4.42 -17.98
CA VAL A 182 8.70 3.77 -16.65
C VAL A 182 9.08 2.30 -16.76
N THR A 183 9.93 1.84 -15.84
CA THR A 183 10.42 0.45 -15.79
C THR A 183 9.86 -0.34 -14.60
N HIS A 184 9.53 0.34 -13.51
CA HIS A 184 9.09 -0.28 -12.26
C HIS A 184 7.86 0.42 -11.72
N MET A 185 6.90 -0.36 -11.24
CA MET A 185 5.68 0.13 -10.59
C MET A 185 5.38 -0.70 -9.35
N SER A 186 4.97 -0.03 -8.29
CA SER A 186 4.39 -0.67 -7.11
C SER A 186 3.13 0.09 -6.72
N ALA A 187 2.01 -0.61 -6.63
CA ALA A 187 0.72 -0.01 -6.33
C ALA A 187 -0.24 -1.03 -5.68
N THR A 188 -1.40 -0.55 -5.24
CA THR A 188 -2.46 -1.44 -4.75
C THR A 188 -3.13 -2.19 -5.92
N PRO A 189 -3.72 -3.38 -5.70
CA PRO A 189 -4.59 -4.02 -6.68
C PRO A 189 -5.69 -3.09 -7.22
N THR A 190 -6.28 -2.26 -6.37
CA THR A 190 -7.26 -1.25 -6.77
C THR A 190 -6.69 -0.28 -7.79
N PHE A 191 -5.46 0.23 -7.59
CA PHE A 191 -4.82 1.12 -8.58
C PHE A 191 -4.72 0.46 -9.96
N TYR A 192 -4.27 -0.80 -10.02
CA TYR A 192 -4.17 -1.52 -11.30
C TYR A 192 -5.52 -1.79 -11.95
N ARG A 193 -6.58 -2.05 -11.18
CA ARG A 193 -7.94 -2.16 -11.73
C ARG A 193 -8.45 -0.85 -12.32
N LEU A 194 -8.07 0.29 -11.74
CA LEU A 194 -8.42 1.62 -12.26
C LEU A 194 -7.67 1.98 -13.56
N LEU A 195 -6.63 1.23 -13.93
CA LEU A 195 -6.00 1.35 -15.24
C LEU A 195 -6.80 0.67 -16.37
N LEU A 196 -7.83 -0.11 -16.05
CA LEU A 196 -8.68 -0.76 -17.04
C LEU A 196 -9.83 0.14 -17.47
N PRO A 197 -10.32 0.03 -18.72
CA PRO A 197 -9.71 -0.69 -19.83
C PRO A 197 -8.42 -0.02 -20.32
N PHE A 198 -7.55 -0.76 -21.02
CA PHE A 198 -6.32 -0.24 -21.61
C PHE A 198 -6.42 -0.21 -23.15
N GLU A 199 -5.70 0.75 -23.77
CA GLU A 199 -5.69 0.94 -25.21
C GLU A 199 -4.36 0.54 -25.84
N LYS A 200 -3.29 0.60 -25.04
CA LYS A 200 -1.90 0.37 -25.49
C LYS A 200 -1.18 -0.59 -24.58
N VAL A 201 -0.11 -1.16 -25.11
CA VAL A 201 0.83 -2.06 -24.41
C VAL A 201 2.11 -1.30 -24.08
N TYR A 202 2.61 -1.43 -22.86
CA TYR A 202 3.78 -0.69 -22.36
C TYR A 202 4.93 -1.66 -22.08
N GLN A 203 5.77 -1.87 -23.09
CA GLN A 203 6.87 -2.85 -23.05
C GLN A 203 8.05 -2.40 -22.17
N THR A 204 8.14 -1.14 -21.79
CA THR A 204 9.23 -0.61 -20.94
C THR A 204 9.11 -1.06 -19.49
N VAL A 205 7.91 -1.39 -19.02
CA VAL A 205 7.69 -1.83 -17.66
C VAL A 205 8.19 -3.27 -17.48
N GLN A 206 9.19 -3.43 -16.62
CA GLN A 206 9.88 -4.70 -16.36
C GLN A 206 9.42 -5.36 -15.06
N ARG A 207 8.86 -4.57 -14.12
CA ARG A 207 8.40 -5.06 -12.83
C ARG A 207 7.15 -4.34 -12.37
N VAL A 208 6.18 -5.13 -11.95
CA VAL A 208 4.94 -4.70 -11.30
C VAL A 208 4.87 -5.39 -9.94
N THR A 209 4.64 -4.61 -8.89
CA THR A 209 4.42 -5.12 -7.54
C THR A 209 3.03 -4.71 -7.07
N LEU A 210 2.29 -5.69 -6.55
CA LEU A 210 1.00 -5.49 -5.89
C LEU A 210 1.18 -5.67 -4.38
N GLY A 211 0.49 -4.88 -3.59
CA GLY A 211 0.53 -5.03 -2.13
C GLY A 211 -0.60 -4.28 -1.44
N GLY A 212 -0.84 -4.65 -0.19
CA GLY A 212 -1.81 -3.98 0.68
C GLY A 212 -3.26 -4.41 0.53
N GLU A 213 -3.61 -5.18 -0.50
CA GLU A 213 -4.95 -5.72 -0.75
C GLU A 213 -4.85 -7.12 -1.37
N LYS A 214 -5.96 -7.86 -1.35
CA LYS A 214 -6.06 -9.11 -2.11
C LYS A 214 -6.05 -8.83 -3.62
N SER A 215 -5.34 -9.67 -4.34
CA SER A 215 -5.32 -9.71 -5.80
C SER A 215 -5.83 -11.06 -6.30
N ASP A 216 -6.27 -11.09 -7.55
CA ASP A 216 -6.88 -12.26 -8.18
C ASP A 216 -6.22 -12.56 -9.53
N LYS A 217 -6.51 -13.74 -10.07
CA LYS A 217 -5.94 -14.23 -11.33
C LYS A 217 -6.28 -13.32 -12.51
N LYS A 218 -7.53 -12.84 -12.60
CA LYS A 218 -8.00 -11.95 -13.68
C LYS A 218 -7.21 -10.65 -13.71
N LEU A 219 -6.91 -10.09 -12.52
CA LEU A 219 -6.07 -8.89 -12.41
C LEU A 219 -4.64 -9.16 -12.91
N TYR A 220 -4.02 -10.29 -12.55
CA TYR A 220 -2.68 -10.64 -13.05
C TYR A 220 -2.67 -10.80 -14.56
N GLU A 221 -3.68 -11.43 -15.15
CA GLU A 221 -3.83 -11.57 -16.60
C GLU A 221 -3.96 -10.21 -17.28
N SER A 222 -4.81 -9.32 -16.73
CA SER A 222 -4.97 -7.96 -17.24
C SER A 222 -3.67 -7.16 -17.16
N ILE A 223 -2.95 -7.21 -16.04
CA ILE A 223 -1.64 -6.55 -15.88
C ILE A 223 -0.63 -7.12 -16.89
N GLY A 224 -0.61 -8.42 -17.10
CA GLY A 224 0.25 -9.07 -18.09
C GLY A 224 -0.04 -8.63 -19.53
N MET A 225 -1.30 -8.35 -19.86
CA MET A 225 -1.67 -7.79 -21.16
C MET A 225 -1.21 -6.33 -21.32
N ILE A 226 -1.31 -5.50 -20.28
CA ILE A 226 -0.87 -4.10 -20.30
C ILE A 226 0.68 -4.02 -20.34
N PHE A 227 1.36 -4.85 -19.54
CA PHE A 227 2.80 -4.83 -19.29
C PHE A 227 3.44 -6.20 -19.59
N PRO A 228 3.53 -6.63 -20.86
CA PRO A 228 3.88 -8.00 -21.23
C PRO A 228 5.30 -8.42 -20.81
N ASN A 229 6.22 -7.47 -20.62
CA ASN A 229 7.58 -7.74 -20.19
C ASN A 229 7.74 -7.69 -18.66
N ALA A 230 6.66 -7.38 -17.92
CA ALA A 230 6.74 -7.19 -16.49
C ALA A 230 6.73 -8.52 -15.73
N LYS A 231 7.70 -8.68 -14.84
CA LYS A 231 7.57 -9.67 -13.76
C LYS A 231 6.60 -9.14 -12.71
N ILE A 232 5.48 -9.83 -12.57
CA ILE A 232 4.43 -9.48 -11.59
C ILE A 232 4.78 -10.15 -10.26
N ASN A 233 4.82 -9.36 -9.18
CA ASN A 233 4.98 -9.84 -7.81
C ASN A 233 3.80 -9.37 -6.97
N ASN A 234 3.36 -10.19 -6.03
CA ASN A 234 2.45 -9.79 -4.98
C ASN A 234 3.20 -9.88 -3.64
N VAL A 235 3.02 -8.87 -2.78
CA VAL A 235 3.69 -8.82 -1.48
C VAL A 235 2.67 -8.67 -0.35
N TYR A 236 2.91 -9.38 0.73
CA TYR A 236 2.24 -9.11 1.99
C TYR A 236 3.03 -8.04 2.73
N ALA A 237 2.37 -6.94 3.00
CA ALA A 237 2.90 -5.81 3.73
C ALA A 237 1.82 -5.17 4.59
N SER A 238 2.21 -4.66 5.73
CA SER A 238 1.34 -3.89 6.61
C SER A 238 2.03 -2.62 7.09
N THR A 239 1.27 -1.67 7.63
CA THR A 239 1.85 -0.48 8.24
C THR A 239 2.69 -0.84 9.47
N GLU A 240 2.29 -1.88 10.19
CA GLU A 240 2.91 -2.34 11.41
C GLU A 240 4.31 -2.93 11.18
N ALA A 241 4.49 -3.67 10.06
CA ALA A 241 5.70 -4.47 9.80
C ALA A 241 6.45 -4.11 8.51
N GLY A 242 5.86 -3.33 7.61
CA GLY A 242 6.36 -3.18 6.25
C GLY A 242 6.20 -4.46 5.43
N THR A 243 6.99 -4.61 4.38
CA THR A 243 6.97 -5.80 3.51
C THR A 243 7.62 -7.00 4.20
N LEU A 244 6.88 -8.10 4.33
CA LEU A 244 7.33 -9.34 4.97
C LEU A 244 7.54 -10.48 3.97
N PHE A 245 6.58 -10.74 3.08
CA PHE A 245 6.59 -11.89 2.19
C PHE A 245 6.31 -11.49 0.75
N ALA A 246 6.82 -12.31 -0.17
CA ALA A 246 6.42 -12.26 -1.58
C ALA A 246 5.67 -13.55 -1.94
N ALA A 247 4.64 -13.43 -2.77
CA ALA A 247 3.88 -14.56 -3.24
C ALA A 247 4.59 -15.32 -4.37
N LYS A 248 4.34 -16.62 -4.43
CA LYS A 248 4.56 -17.48 -5.59
C LYS A 248 3.18 -17.92 -6.09
N GLY A 249 2.72 -17.31 -7.20
CA GLY A 249 1.32 -17.46 -7.61
C GLY A 249 0.39 -16.79 -6.59
N ASP A 250 -0.56 -17.56 -6.05
CA ASP A 250 -1.54 -17.13 -5.03
C ASP A 250 -1.11 -17.46 -3.58
N SER A 251 0.06 -18.04 -3.40
CA SER A 251 0.55 -18.51 -2.11
C SER A 251 1.78 -17.73 -1.65
N PHE A 252 1.85 -17.46 -0.36
CA PHE A 252 2.97 -16.78 0.29
C PHE A 252 3.87 -17.79 0.98
N GLN A 253 5.14 -17.47 1.08
CA GLN A 253 6.10 -18.34 1.76
C GLN A 253 6.84 -17.57 2.84
N ILE A 254 6.81 -18.12 4.07
CA ILE A 254 7.67 -17.66 5.16
C ILE A 254 9.10 -18.13 4.86
N PRO A 255 10.07 -17.20 4.70
CA PRO A 255 11.46 -17.60 4.50
C PRO A 255 12.00 -18.39 5.70
N ALA A 256 12.75 -19.45 5.44
CA ALA A 256 13.30 -20.34 6.50
C ALA A 256 14.13 -19.55 7.54
N ALA A 257 14.87 -18.53 7.11
CA ALA A 257 15.75 -17.72 7.97
C ALA A 257 15.01 -16.87 9.04
N ILE A 258 13.70 -16.64 8.87
CA ILE A 258 12.88 -15.84 9.79
C ILE A 258 11.61 -16.59 10.25
N ARG A 259 11.59 -17.92 10.09
CA ARG A 259 10.41 -18.72 10.42
C ARG A 259 10.07 -18.66 11.92
N ASP A 260 11.07 -18.56 12.77
CA ASP A 260 10.93 -18.35 14.23
C ASP A 260 10.29 -17.02 14.61
N LYS A 261 10.15 -16.09 13.67
CA LYS A 261 9.48 -14.80 13.87
C LYS A 261 7.98 -14.83 13.59
N PHE A 262 7.42 -16.01 13.30
CA PHE A 262 6.00 -16.17 12.98
C PHE A 262 5.43 -17.36 13.73
N LEU A 263 4.21 -17.18 14.26
CA LEU A 263 3.39 -18.26 14.81
C LEU A 263 2.03 -18.26 14.11
N ILE A 264 1.42 -19.43 14.04
CA ILE A 264 0.04 -19.58 13.60
C ILE A 264 -0.74 -20.12 14.78
N GLN A 265 -1.70 -19.34 15.25
CA GLN A 265 -2.57 -19.69 16.37
C GLN A 265 -4.02 -19.47 15.97
N GLU A 266 -4.86 -20.51 16.06
CA GLU A 266 -6.25 -20.45 15.61
C GLU A 266 -6.40 -19.90 14.17
N GLU A 267 -5.55 -20.37 13.27
CA GLU A 267 -5.42 -19.90 11.87
C GLU A 267 -4.95 -18.45 11.73
N GLU A 268 -4.73 -17.69 12.79
CA GLU A 268 -4.22 -16.32 12.75
C GLU A 268 -2.70 -16.30 12.63
N LEU A 269 -2.19 -15.44 11.73
CA LEU A 269 -0.77 -15.16 11.61
C LEU A 269 -0.34 -14.20 12.71
N LEU A 270 0.53 -14.64 13.60
CA LEU A 270 1.16 -13.82 14.63
C LEU A 270 2.58 -13.46 14.20
N ILE A 271 2.98 -12.22 14.47
CA ILE A 271 4.26 -11.65 14.02
C ILE A 271 5.08 -11.24 15.23
N HIS A 272 6.33 -11.73 15.32
CA HIS A 272 7.24 -11.39 16.40
C HIS A 272 7.55 -9.88 16.44
N LYS A 273 7.59 -9.30 17.63
CA LYS A 273 7.78 -7.85 17.86
C LYS A 273 9.04 -7.27 17.18
N SER A 274 10.09 -8.07 16.98
CA SER A 274 11.32 -7.63 16.30
C SER A 274 11.15 -7.26 14.82
N LEU A 275 10.02 -7.62 14.22
CA LEU A 275 9.70 -7.26 12.84
C LEU A 275 8.78 -6.05 12.74
N LEU A 276 8.31 -5.51 13.84
CA LEU A 276 7.30 -4.46 13.89
C LEU A 276 7.91 -3.09 14.19
N GLY A 277 7.18 -2.03 13.83
CA GLY A 277 7.31 -0.74 14.49
C GLY A 277 6.77 -0.80 15.92
N GLN A 278 6.76 0.34 16.60
CA GLN A 278 6.26 0.47 17.98
C GLN A 278 4.90 1.20 17.98
N SER A 279 3.96 0.67 18.74
CA SER A 279 2.65 1.31 18.95
C SER A 279 1.99 0.80 20.23
N ASP A 280 1.40 1.71 21.00
CA ASP A 280 0.62 1.37 22.19
C ASP A 280 -0.68 0.62 21.85
N SER A 281 -1.11 0.68 20.59
CA SER A 281 -2.31 -0.01 20.12
C SER A 281 -2.10 -1.49 19.80
N PHE A 282 -0.87 -1.99 19.82
CA PHE A 282 -0.58 -3.38 19.46
C PHE A 282 -0.98 -4.33 20.58
N LYS A 283 -1.63 -5.42 20.19
CA LYS A 283 -1.99 -6.52 21.10
C LYS A 283 -1.00 -7.65 20.90
N PHE A 284 -0.33 -8.04 21.98
CA PHE A 284 0.65 -9.11 21.99
C PHE A 284 0.16 -10.31 22.79
N ASP A 285 0.54 -11.50 22.34
CA ASP A 285 0.59 -12.72 23.14
C ASP A 285 2.08 -13.06 23.30
N GLY A 286 2.63 -12.85 24.52
CA GLY A 286 4.06 -12.87 24.75
C GLY A 286 4.81 -11.87 23.86
N ASP A 287 5.66 -12.38 22.98
CA ASP A 287 6.45 -11.56 22.04
C ASP A 287 5.81 -11.45 20.64
N TYR A 288 4.60 -11.99 20.45
CA TYR A 288 3.96 -12.07 19.14
C TYR A 288 2.72 -11.19 19.05
N TYR A 289 2.68 -10.39 17.99
CA TYR A 289 1.58 -9.47 17.67
C TYR A 289 0.48 -10.19 16.90
N HIS A 290 -0.76 -9.96 17.30
CA HIS A 290 -1.95 -10.41 16.59
C HIS A 290 -2.19 -9.57 15.34
N SER A 291 -1.85 -10.11 14.16
CA SER A 291 -2.02 -9.39 12.89
C SER A 291 -3.50 -9.23 12.50
N GLY A 292 -4.36 -10.11 12.99
CA GLY A 292 -5.75 -10.24 12.57
C GLY A 292 -5.92 -10.93 11.22
N ASP A 293 -4.83 -11.32 10.54
CA ASP A 293 -4.88 -11.98 9.24
C ASP A 293 -4.97 -13.51 9.40
N LEU A 294 -6.05 -14.10 8.90
CA LEU A 294 -6.28 -15.54 8.93
C LEU A 294 -5.67 -16.20 7.70
N ILE A 295 -4.97 -17.30 7.90
CA ILE A 295 -4.29 -18.06 6.85
C ILE A 295 -4.79 -19.51 6.79
N GLU A 296 -4.51 -20.17 5.67
CA GLU A 296 -4.57 -21.61 5.52
C GLU A 296 -3.23 -22.14 5.00
N TRP A 297 -2.74 -23.22 5.55
CA TRP A 297 -1.54 -23.88 5.08
C TRP A 297 -1.78 -24.56 3.72
N VAL A 298 -0.93 -24.25 2.75
CA VAL A 298 -0.81 -25.02 1.49
C VAL A 298 0.22 -26.13 1.67
N ASN A 299 1.32 -25.82 2.33
CA ASN A 299 2.35 -26.77 2.75
C ASN A 299 3.07 -26.22 3.98
N GLU A 300 2.69 -26.70 5.15
CA GLU A 300 3.22 -26.22 6.43
C GLU A 300 4.73 -26.52 6.58
N ALA A 301 5.20 -27.70 6.14
CA ALA A 301 6.61 -28.07 6.22
C ALA A 301 7.51 -27.08 5.48
N ASN A 302 7.03 -26.52 4.37
CA ASN A 302 7.74 -25.54 3.56
C ASN A 302 7.37 -24.08 3.92
N GLY A 303 6.52 -23.84 4.92
CA GLY A 303 6.03 -22.51 5.30
C GLY A 303 5.19 -21.85 4.20
N LEU A 304 4.49 -22.64 3.36
CA LEU A 304 3.66 -22.15 2.26
C LEU A 304 2.21 -22.05 2.69
N PHE A 305 1.60 -20.86 2.56
CA PHE A 305 0.25 -20.57 3.02
C PHE A 305 -0.49 -19.61 2.09
N ARG A 306 -1.80 -19.48 2.30
CA ARG A 306 -2.67 -18.47 1.66
C ARG A 306 -3.37 -17.64 2.72
N PHE A 307 -3.62 -16.37 2.42
CA PHE A 307 -4.52 -15.55 3.24
C PHE A 307 -5.97 -15.87 2.92
N ARG A 308 -6.76 -16.17 3.95
CA ARG A 308 -8.21 -16.40 3.85
C ARG A 308 -9.00 -15.09 4.00
N SER A 309 -8.83 -14.40 5.13
CA SER A 309 -9.59 -13.20 5.50
C SER A 309 -8.91 -12.44 6.62
N ARG A 310 -9.44 -11.28 6.97
CA ARG A 310 -9.17 -10.64 8.25
C ARG A 310 -10.22 -11.05 9.29
N LYS A 311 -9.77 -11.27 10.53
CA LYS A 311 -10.63 -11.69 11.65
C LYS A 311 -11.75 -10.69 11.92
N ASN A 312 -11.47 -9.39 11.78
CA ASN A 312 -12.42 -8.30 11.98
C ASN A 312 -13.27 -7.95 10.74
N GLU A 313 -13.00 -8.55 9.58
CA GLU A 313 -13.79 -8.36 8.36
C GLU A 313 -14.88 -9.41 8.19
N LEU A 314 -14.91 -10.45 9.02
CA LEU A 314 -15.94 -11.47 8.98
C LEU A 314 -17.29 -10.88 9.39
N ILE A 315 -18.30 -11.07 8.54
CA ILE A 315 -19.65 -10.58 8.74
C ILE A 315 -20.50 -11.73 9.34
N ASN A 316 -21.16 -11.48 10.47
CA ASN A 316 -22.08 -12.47 11.05
C ASN A 316 -23.46 -12.34 10.40
N VAL A 317 -23.83 -13.35 9.61
CA VAL A 317 -25.11 -13.43 8.88
C VAL A 317 -25.89 -14.62 9.44
N GLY A 318 -26.87 -14.38 10.30
CA GLY A 318 -27.71 -15.46 10.87
C GLY A 318 -26.91 -16.53 11.63
N GLY A 319 -25.82 -16.16 12.31
CA GLY A 319 -24.94 -17.09 13.03
C GLY A 319 -23.75 -17.60 12.19
N TYR A 320 -23.75 -17.42 10.89
CA TYR A 320 -22.63 -17.80 10.01
C TYR A 320 -21.63 -16.65 9.87
N LYS A 321 -20.36 -16.94 10.07
CA LYS A 321 -19.27 -15.98 9.80
C LYS A 321 -18.91 -16.01 8.31
N VAL A 322 -19.28 -14.96 7.59
CA VAL A 322 -19.07 -14.84 6.15
C VAL A 322 -17.87 -13.94 5.89
N ASN A 323 -16.97 -14.42 5.05
CA ASN A 323 -15.87 -13.61 4.51
C ASN A 323 -16.38 -12.85 3.27
N PRO A 324 -16.53 -11.51 3.32
CA PRO A 324 -17.02 -10.74 2.18
C PRO A 324 -16.09 -10.88 0.96
N GLY A 325 -14.79 -11.04 1.18
CA GLY A 325 -13.82 -11.22 0.09
C GLY A 325 -13.99 -12.50 -0.73
N GLU A 326 -14.65 -13.55 -0.20
CA GLU A 326 -15.03 -14.72 -0.98
C GLU A 326 -16.12 -14.37 -2.00
N THR A 327 -17.13 -13.66 -1.55
CA THR A 327 -18.23 -13.22 -2.42
C THR A 327 -17.74 -12.19 -3.44
N GLU A 328 -16.90 -11.22 -3.02
CA GLU A 328 -16.27 -10.25 -3.93
C GLU A 328 -15.48 -10.95 -5.04
N LYS A 329 -14.71 -11.98 -4.70
CA LYS A 329 -13.94 -12.77 -5.66
C LYS A 329 -14.83 -13.38 -6.73
N VAL A 330 -15.93 -14.03 -6.34
CA VAL A 330 -16.87 -14.67 -7.29
C VAL A 330 -17.58 -13.63 -8.15
N ILE A 331 -17.95 -12.47 -7.59
CA ILE A 331 -18.53 -11.37 -8.38
C ILE A 331 -17.53 -10.86 -9.43
N LEU A 332 -16.24 -10.74 -9.08
CA LEU A 332 -15.19 -10.29 -9.98
C LEU A 332 -14.88 -11.29 -11.13
N GLU A 333 -15.26 -12.56 -11.00
CA GLU A 333 -15.12 -13.57 -12.05
C GLU A 333 -16.15 -13.37 -13.18
N ILE A 334 -17.25 -12.64 -12.91
CA ILE A 334 -18.30 -12.37 -13.91
C ILE A 334 -17.76 -11.42 -14.99
N GLU A 335 -17.94 -11.79 -16.24
CA GLU A 335 -17.62 -10.92 -17.38
C GLU A 335 -18.45 -9.64 -17.32
N GLY A 336 -17.84 -8.48 -17.59
CA GLY A 336 -18.51 -7.19 -17.49
C GLY A 336 -18.49 -6.55 -16.10
N VAL A 337 -17.97 -7.22 -15.06
CA VAL A 337 -17.72 -6.62 -13.75
C VAL A 337 -16.28 -6.07 -13.70
N GLN A 338 -16.16 -4.79 -13.35
CA GLN A 338 -14.87 -4.12 -13.16
C GLN A 338 -14.41 -4.21 -11.70
N GLN A 339 -15.34 -3.96 -10.74
CA GLN A 339 -15.01 -3.91 -9.32
C GLN A 339 -16.24 -4.27 -8.47
N ALA A 340 -16.01 -4.84 -7.28
CA ALA A 340 -17.06 -5.21 -6.34
C ALA A 340 -16.64 -4.93 -4.90
N LEU A 341 -17.59 -4.54 -4.07
CA LEU A 341 -17.46 -4.39 -2.63
C LEU A 341 -18.65 -5.08 -1.96
N VAL A 342 -18.36 -6.02 -1.06
CA VAL A 342 -19.37 -6.71 -0.22
C VAL A 342 -19.22 -6.26 1.22
N TYR A 343 -20.35 -5.92 1.85
CA TYR A 343 -20.40 -5.44 3.22
C TYR A 343 -21.63 -5.94 3.96
N GLY A 344 -21.55 -5.92 5.29
CA GLY A 344 -22.68 -6.26 6.17
C GLY A 344 -23.56 -5.04 6.43
N LYS A 345 -24.87 -5.20 6.28
CA LYS A 345 -25.85 -4.21 6.73
C LYS A 345 -26.64 -4.78 7.90
N ALA A 346 -26.76 -4.00 8.98
CA ALA A 346 -27.51 -4.41 10.15
C ALA A 346 -28.95 -4.81 9.79
N ASN A 347 -29.39 -5.94 10.33
CA ASN A 347 -30.72 -6.51 10.17
C ASN A 347 -31.23 -7.02 11.53
N SER A 348 -32.46 -6.69 11.89
CA SER A 348 -33.02 -6.99 13.19
C SER A 348 -33.21 -8.49 13.47
N ILE A 349 -33.25 -9.34 12.45
CA ILE A 349 -33.49 -10.78 12.59
C ILE A 349 -32.19 -11.57 12.46
N LEU A 350 -31.37 -11.25 11.48
CA LEU A 350 -30.16 -12.02 11.14
C LEU A 350 -28.85 -11.39 11.69
N GLY A 351 -28.94 -10.32 12.48
CA GLY A 351 -27.77 -9.53 12.89
C GLY A 351 -27.24 -8.69 11.74
N ASN A 352 -26.81 -9.32 10.63
CA ASN A 352 -26.47 -8.64 9.40
C ASN A 352 -27.04 -9.41 8.18
N VAL A 353 -27.19 -8.67 7.08
CA VAL A 353 -27.38 -9.21 5.73
C VAL A 353 -26.25 -8.70 4.85
N LEU A 354 -25.83 -9.51 3.88
CA LEU A 354 -24.85 -9.06 2.91
C LEU A 354 -25.48 -8.10 1.90
N CYS A 355 -24.77 -7.04 1.59
CA CYS A 355 -25.02 -6.13 0.48
C CYS A 355 -23.79 -6.06 -0.40
N ALA A 356 -23.97 -5.78 -1.68
CA ALA A 356 -22.88 -5.55 -2.62
C ALA A 356 -23.06 -4.22 -3.36
N GLU A 357 -21.97 -3.53 -3.60
CA GLU A 357 -21.85 -2.50 -4.62
C GLU A 357 -20.97 -3.06 -5.73
N VAL A 358 -21.41 -2.87 -6.98
CA VAL A 358 -20.73 -3.42 -8.16
C VAL A 358 -20.55 -2.31 -9.19
N GLN A 359 -19.32 -2.14 -9.63
CA GLN A 359 -18.97 -1.29 -10.76
C GLN A 359 -18.83 -2.16 -12.00
N LEU A 360 -19.56 -1.80 -13.05
CA LEU A 360 -19.52 -2.51 -14.33
C LEU A 360 -18.45 -1.89 -15.25
N VAL A 361 -17.95 -2.71 -16.17
CA VAL A 361 -17.15 -2.23 -17.30
C VAL A 361 -18.06 -1.36 -18.18
N GLU A 362 -17.51 -0.31 -18.76
CA GLU A 362 -18.24 0.58 -19.69
C GLU A 362 -18.88 -0.22 -20.82
N GLY A 363 -20.18 0.01 -21.04
CA GLY A 363 -20.99 -0.71 -22.04
C GLY A 363 -21.56 -2.07 -21.58
N SER A 364 -21.25 -2.52 -20.36
CA SER A 364 -21.85 -3.74 -19.80
C SER A 364 -23.34 -3.53 -19.49
N THR A 365 -24.18 -4.50 -19.85
CA THR A 365 -25.63 -4.53 -19.60
C THR A 365 -26.04 -5.52 -18.52
N LEU A 366 -25.07 -6.00 -17.71
CA LEU A 366 -25.28 -6.94 -16.63
C LEU A 366 -26.34 -6.43 -15.63
N THR A 367 -27.28 -7.33 -15.29
CA THR A 367 -28.35 -7.05 -14.34
C THR A 367 -28.05 -7.67 -12.95
N GLU A 368 -28.72 -7.17 -11.91
CA GLU A 368 -28.67 -7.76 -10.58
C GLU A 368 -29.08 -9.25 -10.58
N LEU A 369 -30.08 -9.62 -11.42
CA LEU A 369 -30.59 -10.99 -11.50
C LEU A 369 -29.53 -11.95 -12.07
N GLU A 370 -28.80 -11.54 -13.10
CA GLU A 370 -27.75 -12.35 -13.71
C GLU A 370 -26.60 -12.57 -12.72
N ILE A 371 -26.17 -11.52 -12.02
CA ILE A 371 -25.16 -11.64 -10.96
C ILE A 371 -25.65 -12.62 -9.88
N ARG A 372 -26.88 -12.48 -9.39
CA ARG A 372 -27.44 -13.39 -8.37
C ARG A 372 -27.51 -14.83 -8.84
N ASN A 373 -27.92 -15.06 -10.09
CA ASN A 373 -27.99 -16.41 -10.62
C ASN A 373 -26.61 -17.05 -10.69
N TYR A 374 -25.61 -16.31 -11.15
CA TYR A 374 -24.22 -16.77 -11.14
C TYR A 374 -23.74 -17.12 -9.72
N LEU A 375 -24.02 -16.23 -8.76
CA LEU A 375 -23.62 -16.47 -7.36
C LEU A 375 -24.29 -17.69 -6.75
N LYS A 376 -25.56 -17.99 -7.09
CA LYS A 376 -26.28 -19.18 -6.59
C LYS A 376 -25.64 -20.50 -7.05
N GLU A 377 -25.00 -20.52 -8.20
CA GLU A 377 -24.30 -21.70 -8.71
C GLU A 377 -22.95 -21.94 -8.02
N GLN A 378 -22.36 -20.88 -7.43
CA GLN A 378 -21.01 -20.92 -6.89
C GLN A 378 -20.95 -20.84 -5.36
N LEU A 379 -21.97 -20.28 -4.71
CA LEU A 379 -21.95 -19.95 -3.28
C LEU A 379 -23.20 -20.45 -2.55
N GLN A 380 -23.02 -20.67 -1.24
CA GLN A 380 -24.12 -20.96 -0.33
C GLN A 380 -25.02 -19.72 -0.15
N ASP A 381 -26.32 -19.91 0.04
CA ASP A 381 -27.33 -18.83 0.11
C ASP A 381 -27.00 -17.69 1.08
N PHE A 382 -26.41 -18.00 2.24
CA PHE A 382 -26.06 -17.00 3.25
C PHE A 382 -24.85 -16.13 2.84
N LYS A 383 -24.09 -16.53 1.80
CA LYS A 383 -22.99 -15.76 1.20
C LYS A 383 -23.44 -14.88 0.04
N ILE A 384 -24.70 -14.98 -0.38
CA ILE A 384 -25.24 -14.21 -1.52
C ILE A 384 -25.77 -12.86 -1.01
N PRO A 385 -25.33 -11.73 -1.59
CA PRO A 385 -25.83 -10.41 -1.19
C PRO A 385 -27.34 -10.28 -1.39
N ARG A 386 -28.05 -9.80 -0.38
CA ARG A 386 -29.50 -9.52 -0.45
C ARG A 386 -29.83 -8.28 -1.27
N ARG A 387 -28.87 -7.39 -1.45
CA ARG A 387 -28.98 -6.21 -2.31
C ARG A 387 -27.69 -6.07 -3.10
N ILE A 388 -27.84 -5.82 -4.40
CA ILE A 388 -26.74 -5.46 -5.29
C ILE A 388 -27.07 -4.10 -5.87
N LYS A 389 -26.18 -3.13 -5.66
CA LYS A 389 -26.30 -1.78 -6.18
C LYS A 389 -25.19 -1.55 -7.19
N PHE A 390 -25.54 -1.06 -8.39
CA PHE A 390 -24.54 -0.61 -9.34
C PHE A 390 -24.06 0.80 -8.98
N VAL A 391 -22.77 1.02 -9.10
CA VAL A 391 -22.10 2.29 -8.82
C VAL A 391 -21.17 2.66 -9.98
N ASP A 392 -21.05 3.95 -10.25
CA ASP A 392 -20.15 4.45 -11.31
C ASP A 392 -18.68 4.41 -10.87
N SER A 393 -18.42 4.59 -9.58
CA SER A 393 -17.09 4.55 -8.99
C SER A 393 -17.15 4.26 -7.50
N PHE A 394 -16.01 3.82 -6.94
CA PHE A 394 -15.83 3.64 -5.50
C PHE A 394 -15.04 4.80 -4.89
N SER A 395 -15.41 5.23 -3.68
CA SER A 395 -14.58 6.09 -2.87
C SER A 395 -13.35 5.34 -2.40
N LEU A 396 -12.18 5.95 -2.54
CA LEU A 396 -10.93 5.36 -2.09
C LEU A 396 -10.54 5.90 -0.71
N THR A 397 -9.83 5.07 0.04
CA THR A 397 -9.15 5.50 1.26
C THR A 397 -7.89 6.29 0.90
N ARG A 398 -7.28 6.97 1.87
CA ARG A 398 -5.97 7.64 1.72
C ARG A 398 -4.86 6.69 1.25
N THR A 399 -5.01 5.41 1.48
CA THR A 399 -4.08 4.36 1.02
C THR A 399 -4.35 3.87 -0.39
N GLY A 400 -5.34 4.46 -1.11
CA GLY A 400 -5.73 4.03 -2.45
C GLY A 400 -6.51 2.71 -2.50
N LYS A 401 -7.10 2.29 -1.36
CA LYS A 401 -7.98 1.12 -1.27
C LYS A 401 -9.44 1.54 -1.34
N ILE A 402 -10.33 0.64 -1.74
CA ILE A 402 -11.78 0.90 -1.65
C ILE A 402 -12.16 1.12 -0.19
N LYS A 403 -12.87 2.24 0.07
CA LYS A 403 -13.38 2.54 1.40
C LYS A 403 -14.53 1.58 1.73
N ARG A 404 -14.35 0.74 2.74
CA ARG A 404 -15.45 -0.05 3.31
C ARG A 404 -16.23 0.83 4.27
N SER A 405 -17.52 1.01 4.01
CA SER A 405 -18.42 1.81 4.84
C SER A 405 -18.73 1.15 6.18
#